data_0e4c90d2f62baf4689cdb102d4fd5dcf
#
_entry.id   0e4c90d2f62baf4689cdb102d4fd5dcf
#
_cell.length_a   1.000
_cell.length_b   1.000
_cell.length_c   1.000
_cell.angle_alpha   90.00
_cell.angle_beta   90.00
_cell.angle_gamma   90.00
#
_symmetry.space_group_name_H-M   'P 1'
#
loop_
_entity.id
_entity.type
_entity.pdbx_description
1 polymer ?
#
loop_
_entity_poly.entity_id
_entity_poly.type
_entity_poly.pdbx_seq_one_letter_code
_entity_poly.pdbx_strand_id
1 'polypeptide(L)'
;TNLTSISRFGEKDTPEYVFLDTYVKYIGIPQNAYTIIPVDGKDALYNAVNINKIREAVAEGRSNIIIFDADFNHNNGGYRIRRNDIETKLSQHHVNASIFLFPNNYDDGDFESILENIMQKQNHQRFIDCFSDYEKCLGNDYHTPDRKHRLHTYMFAQKTLTKKQRSELGSGKWLFEDKHFWDIDNAYLQPLKDFLLD
;
A
#
# COMPACT_ATOMS: atom_id res chain seq x y z
N THR A 1 17.68 13.26 -5.37
CA THR A 1 16.64 12.72 -6.27
C THR A 1 15.31 13.16 -5.75
N ASN A 2 14.57 13.98 -6.51
CA ASN A 2 13.23 14.41 -6.13
C ASN A 2 12.24 13.35 -6.63
N LEU A 3 11.70 12.56 -5.70
CA LEU A 3 10.72 11.52 -6.00
C LEU A 3 9.32 12.12 -6.04
N THR A 4 8.59 11.92 -7.14
CA THR A 4 7.15 12.15 -7.19
C THR A 4 6.48 10.79 -7.34
N SER A 5 5.81 10.30 -6.29
CA SER A 5 5.08 9.05 -6.37
C SER A 5 3.61 9.30 -6.66
N ILE A 6 3.07 8.56 -7.62
CA ILE A 6 1.63 8.50 -7.88
C ILE A 6 1.17 7.12 -7.45
N SER A 7 0.41 7.06 -6.38
CA SER A 7 -0.13 5.80 -5.85
C SER A 7 -1.63 5.68 -6.07
N ARG A 8 -2.16 4.46 -6.08
CA ARG A 8 -3.57 4.11 -6.34
C ARG A 8 -4.59 4.71 -5.36
N PHE A 9 -4.20 5.48 -4.38
CA PHE A 9 -4.99 5.72 -3.18
C PHE A 9 -5.75 7.04 -3.26
N GLY A 10 -7.08 6.96 -3.29
CA GLY A 10 -8.02 8.04 -3.64
C GLY A 10 -8.04 9.26 -2.73
N GLU A 11 -7.64 9.14 -1.46
CA GLU A 11 -7.61 10.25 -0.50
C GLU A 11 -6.38 10.13 0.41
N LYS A 12 -5.98 11.25 1.04
CA LYS A 12 -4.87 11.26 2.01
C LYS A 12 -5.14 10.47 3.29
N ASP A 13 -6.36 9.99 3.45
CA ASP A 13 -6.84 9.26 4.60
C ASP A 13 -7.12 7.78 4.26
N THR A 14 -6.16 7.10 3.62
CA THR A 14 -6.18 5.65 3.41
C THR A 14 -4.99 5.00 4.08
N PRO A 15 -5.10 3.72 4.52
CA PRO A 15 -3.97 3.02 5.15
C PRO A 15 -2.72 2.99 4.27
N GLU A 16 -2.90 2.84 2.98
CA GLU A 16 -1.82 2.79 1.99
C GLU A 16 -1.06 4.11 1.92
N TYR A 17 -1.78 5.24 1.84
CA TYR A 17 -1.16 6.56 1.85
C TYR A 17 -0.36 6.78 3.13
N VAL A 18 -0.98 6.49 4.28
CA VAL A 18 -0.35 6.67 5.59
C VAL A 18 0.86 5.75 5.74
N PHE A 19 0.77 4.51 5.25
CA PHE A 19 1.90 3.58 5.23
C PHE A 19 3.06 4.12 4.40
N LEU A 20 2.81 4.51 3.15
CA LEU A 20 3.87 5.02 2.26
C LEU A 20 4.52 6.28 2.84
N ASP A 21 3.75 7.24 3.32
CA ASP A 21 4.28 8.46 3.92
C ASP A 21 5.12 8.16 5.17
N THR A 22 4.67 7.22 6.01
CA THR A 22 5.42 6.75 7.18
C THR A 22 6.69 6.03 6.76
N TYR A 23 6.61 5.12 5.78
CA TYR A 23 7.74 4.31 5.35
C TYR A 23 8.83 5.13 4.66
N VAL A 24 8.44 6.06 3.77
CA VAL A 24 9.39 6.96 3.11
C VAL A 24 10.18 7.79 4.13
N LYS A 25 9.50 8.31 5.16
CA LYS A 25 10.16 9.00 6.28
C LYS A 25 11.07 8.08 7.08
N TYR A 26 10.60 6.86 7.36
CA TYR A 26 11.36 5.85 8.12
C TYR A 26 12.68 5.49 7.45
N ILE A 27 12.71 5.34 6.13
CA ILE A 27 13.93 5.04 5.37
C ILE A 27 14.82 6.27 5.12
N GLY A 28 14.45 7.44 5.68
CA GLY A 28 15.28 8.65 5.70
C GLY A 28 15.13 9.57 4.49
N ILE A 29 14.13 9.42 3.66
CA ILE A 29 13.86 10.36 2.56
C ILE A 29 13.24 11.64 3.14
N PRO A 30 13.84 12.82 2.92
CA PRO A 30 13.34 14.08 3.48
C PRO A 30 11.95 14.45 2.93
N GLN A 31 11.11 15.05 3.76
CA GLN A 31 9.73 15.43 3.39
C GLN A 31 9.65 16.36 2.15
N ASN A 32 10.66 17.16 1.91
CA ASN A 32 10.74 18.06 0.75
C ASN A 32 11.28 17.39 -0.53
N ALA A 33 11.70 16.13 -0.45
CA ALA A 33 12.23 15.37 -1.59
C ALA A 33 11.15 14.58 -2.34
N TYR A 34 9.94 14.46 -1.78
CA TYR A 34 8.87 13.68 -2.41
C TYR A 34 7.50 14.34 -2.25
N THR A 35 6.58 13.91 -3.09
CA THR A 35 5.16 14.22 -3.00
C THR A 35 4.37 12.96 -3.31
N ILE A 36 3.51 12.52 -2.41
CA ILE A 36 2.58 11.42 -2.65
C ILE A 36 1.29 12.00 -3.21
N ILE A 37 0.91 11.54 -4.41
CA ILE A 37 -0.32 11.96 -5.08
C ILE A 37 -1.27 10.76 -5.10
N PRO A 38 -2.32 10.77 -4.29
CA PRO A 38 -3.33 9.71 -4.32
C PRO A 38 -4.07 9.70 -5.66
N VAL A 39 -4.34 8.49 -6.17
CA VAL A 39 -5.08 8.28 -7.42
C VAL A 39 -6.24 7.33 -7.13
N ASP A 40 -7.45 7.73 -7.48
CA ASP A 40 -8.66 6.94 -7.25
C ASP A 40 -8.82 5.83 -8.31
N GLY A 41 -8.25 4.68 -7.99
CA GLY A 41 -8.25 3.50 -8.85
C GLY A 41 -7.29 3.57 -10.02
N LYS A 42 -7.06 2.41 -10.65
CA LYS A 42 -6.06 2.25 -11.71
C LYS A 42 -6.33 3.09 -12.95
N ASP A 43 -7.60 3.27 -13.30
CA ASP A 43 -7.97 3.98 -14.54
C ASP A 43 -7.85 5.50 -14.37
N ALA A 44 -7.99 6.02 -13.15
CA ALA A 44 -7.81 7.42 -12.85
C ALA A 44 -6.36 7.90 -13.02
N LEU A 45 -5.37 7.00 -12.98
CA LEU A 45 -3.96 7.34 -13.27
C LEU A 45 -3.82 7.98 -14.65
N TYR A 46 -4.61 7.52 -15.62
CA TYR A 46 -4.49 7.91 -17.03
C TYR A 46 -5.39 9.08 -17.42
N ASN A 47 -6.12 9.66 -16.48
CA ASN A 47 -6.86 10.88 -16.78
C ASN A 47 -5.92 12.06 -17.09
N ALA A 48 -6.43 13.05 -17.79
CA ALA A 48 -5.61 14.19 -18.24
C ALA A 48 -4.92 14.94 -17.09
N VAL A 49 -5.57 15.02 -15.92
CA VAL A 49 -5.03 15.73 -14.75
C VAL A 49 -3.78 15.01 -14.22
N ASN A 50 -3.85 13.70 -14.03
CA ASN A 50 -2.73 12.92 -13.49
C ASN A 50 -1.59 12.78 -14.52
N ILE A 51 -1.91 12.58 -15.79
CA ILE A 51 -0.90 12.57 -16.86
C ILE A 51 -0.18 13.91 -16.94
N ASN A 52 -0.87 15.04 -16.79
CA ASN A 52 -0.22 16.35 -16.79
C ASN A 52 0.68 16.54 -15.56
N LYS A 53 0.31 16.04 -14.38
CA LYS A 53 1.19 16.05 -13.20
C LYS A 53 2.48 15.26 -13.43
N ILE A 54 2.40 14.10 -14.11
CA ILE A 54 3.59 13.34 -14.51
C ILE A 54 4.49 14.16 -15.42
N ARG A 55 3.92 14.84 -16.43
CA ARG A 55 4.68 15.67 -17.36
C ARG A 55 5.32 16.88 -16.67
N GLU A 56 4.57 17.56 -15.80
CA GLU A 56 5.07 18.68 -15.00
C GLU A 56 6.24 18.27 -14.12
N ALA A 57 6.14 17.11 -13.45
CA ALA A 57 7.23 16.58 -12.64
C ALA A 57 8.50 16.34 -13.47
N VAL A 58 8.37 15.77 -14.67
CA VAL A 58 9.52 15.58 -15.60
C VAL A 58 10.11 16.93 -16.02
N ALA A 59 9.27 17.91 -16.36
CA ALA A 59 9.72 19.26 -16.74
C ALA A 59 10.47 19.97 -15.60
N GLU A 60 10.14 19.65 -14.35
CA GLU A 60 10.82 20.15 -13.15
C GLU A 60 12.05 19.32 -12.76
N GLY A 61 12.44 18.34 -13.56
CA GLY A 61 13.59 17.46 -13.29
C GLY A 61 13.34 16.44 -12.17
N ARG A 62 12.08 16.13 -11.86
CA ARG A 62 11.69 15.12 -10.88
C ARG A 62 11.44 13.75 -11.53
N SER A 63 11.76 12.69 -10.82
CA SER A 63 11.42 11.32 -11.21
C SER A 63 9.99 10.98 -10.80
N ASN A 64 9.27 10.26 -11.65
CA ASN A 64 7.95 9.73 -11.34
C ASN A 64 8.02 8.26 -10.94
N ILE A 65 7.32 7.93 -9.87
CA ILE A 65 7.14 6.56 -9.37
C ILE A 65 5.65 6.25 -9.31
N ILE A 66 5.26 5.10 -9.81
CA ILE A 66 3.91 4.56 -9.73
C ILE A 66 3.94 3.35 -8.80
N ILE A 67 3.14 3.38 -7.74
CA ILE A 67 2.98 2.27 -6.81
C ILE A 67 1.53 1.82 -6.83
N PHE A 68 1.29 0.54 -7.17
CA PHE A 68 -0.03 -0.07 -7.26
C PHE A 68 0.00 -1.51 -6.72
N ASP A 69 -1.18 -2.10 -6.49
CA ASP A 69 -1.30 -3.53 -6.28
C ASP A 69 -1.07 -4.29 -7.59
N ALA A 70 -0.33 -5.40 -7.52
CA ALA A 70 -0.31 -6.37 -8.59
C ALA A 70 -1.69 -7.02 -8.76
N ASP A 71 -2.45 -7.12 -7.67
CA ASP A 71 -3.65 -7.95 -7.54
C ASP A 71 -3.35 -9.46 -7.75
N PHE A 72 -4.38 -10.27 -7.81
CA PHE A 72 -4.26 -11.71 -8.03
C PHE A 72 -4.89 -12.12 -9.36
N ASN A 73 -4.41 -13.20 -9.95
CA ASN A 73 -4.92 -13.73 -11.23
C ASN A 73 -6.44 -13.99 -11.22
N HIS A 74 -7.00 -14.46 -10.09
CA HIS A 74 -8.44 -14.71 -9.96
C HIS A 74 -9.28 -13.41 -9.96
N ASN A 75 -8.64 -12.24 -9.78
CA ASN A 75 -9.27 -10.92 -9.85
C ASN A 75 -8.93 -10.18 -11.16
N ASN A 76 -8.61 -10.89 -12.23
CA ASN A 76 -8.12 -10.31 -13.47
C ASN A 76 -6.90 -9.40 -13.30
N GLY A 77 -6.04 -9.73 -12.33
CA GLY A 77 -4.80 -9.06 -11.99
C GLY A 77 -3.60 -9.99 -12.17
N GLY A 78 -2.61 -9.79 -11.34
CA GLY A 78 -1.34 -10.48 -11.32
C GLY A 78 -0.22 -9.58 -11.81
N TYR A 79 0.97 -9.76 -11.24
CA TYR A 79 2.12 -8.89 -11.48
C TYR A 79 2.39 -8.61 -12.95
N ARG A 80 2.46 -9.66 -13.77
CA ARG A 80 2.79 -9.51 -15.21
C ARG A 80 1.71 -8.75 -15.97
N ILE A 81 0.44 -9.07 -15.70
CA ILE A 81 -0.70 -8.45 -16.36
C ILE A 81 -0.76 -6.97 -15.99
N ARG A 82 -0.66 -6.67 -14.71
CA ARG A 82 -0.73 -5.30 -14.20
C ARG A 82 0.42 -4.44 -14.70
N ARG A 83 1.65 -4.98 -14.68
CA ARG A 83 2.83 -4.27 -15.16
C ARG A 83 2.72 -3.93 -16.65
N ASN A 84 2.36 -4.92 -17.47
CA ASN A 84 2.18 -4.71 -18.91
C ASN A 84 1.08 -3.69 -19.23
N ASP A 85 -0.05 -3.72 -18.49
CA ASP A 85 -1.15 -2.76 -18.65
C ASP A 85 -0.66 -1.32 -18.37
N ILE A 86 0.07 -1.11 -17.26
CA ILE A 86 0.61 0.19 -16.90
C ILE A 86 1.63 0.67 -17.93
N GLU A 87 2.61 -0.15 -18.30
CA GLU A 87 3.63 0.18 -19.28
C GLU A 87 3.02 0.57 -20.65
N THR A 88 2.03 -0.21 -21.10
CA THR A 88 1.33 0.04 -22.36
C THR A 88 0.60 1.40 -22.33
N LYS A 89 -0.13 1.69 -21.25
CA LYS A 89 -0.88 2.94 -21.11
C LYS A 89 0.05 4.15 -20.96
N LEU A 90 1.13 4.04 -20.20
CA LEU A 90 2.13 5.11 -20.11
C LEU A 90 2.74 5.42 -21.48
N SER A 91 3.07 4.39 -22.27
CA SER A 91 3.56 4.54 -23.63
C SER A 91 2.55 5.26 -24.55
N GLN A 92 1.26 4.92 -24.47
CA GLN A 92 0.19 5.58 -25.21
C GLN A 92 0.07 7.07 -24.88
N HIS A 93 0.35 7.45 -23.63
CA HIS A 93 0.36 8.84 -23.18
C HIS A 93 1.70 9.55 -23.35
N HIS A 94 2.71 8.85 -23.90
CA HIS A 94 4.08 9.38 -24.07
C HIS A 94 4.69 9.93 -22.77
N VAL A 95 4.51 9.21 -21.67
CA VAL A 95 5.09 9.51 -20.34
C VAL A 95 5.84 8.32 -19.79
N ASN A 96 6.85 8.60 -18.96
CA ASN A 96 7.66 7.59 -18.29
C ASN A 96 7.54 7.70 -16.78
N ALA A 97 7.53 6.56 -16.12
CA ALA A 97 7.61 6.44 -14.68
C ALA A 97 8.23 5.10 -14.30
N SER A 98 8.90 5.04 -13.17
CA SER A 98 9.30 3.79 -12.54
C SER A 98 8.09 3.14 -11.88
N ILE A 99 7.94 1.83 -12.00
CA ILE A 99 6.75 1.10 -11.52
C ILE A 99 7.16 0.15 -10.40
N PHE A 100 6.49 0.25 -9.27
CA PHE A 100 6.53 -0.74 -8.22
C PHE A 100 5.13 -1.33 -8.00
N LEU A 101 5.02 -2.64 -8.02
CA LEU A 101 3.76 -3.33 -7.75
C LEU A 101 3.86 -4.06 -6.41
N PHE A 102 2.91 -3.77 -5.50
CA PHE A 102 2.80 -4.54 -4.28
C PHE A 102 2.52 -6.02 -4.58
N PRO A 103 3.09 -6.94 -3.78
CA PRO A 103 3.81 -6.68 -2.52
C PRO A 103 5.31 -6.40 -2.67
N ASN A 104 5.98 -6.89 -3.72
CA ASN A 104 7.44 -6.91 -3.80
C ASN A 104 8.02 -6.68 -5.19
N ASN A 105 7.20 -6.20 -6.11
CA ASN A 105 7.55 -5.91 -7.51
C ASN A 105 7.84 -7.13 -8.40
N TYR A 106 7.43 -8.33 -8.01
CA TYR A 106 7.52 -9.54 -8.84
C TYR A 106 6.43 -10.60 -8.59
N ASP A 107 5.86 -10.68 -7.39
CA ASP A 107 4.77 -11.59 -7.04
C ASP A 107 3.39 -10.96 -7.27
N ASP A 108 2.38 -11.80 -7.46
CA ASP A 108 0.99 -11.40 -7.37
C ASP A 108 0.64 -11.05 -5.93
N GLY A 109 -0.20 -10.04 -5.73
CA GLY A 109 -0.65 -9.63 -4.41
C GLY A 109 -1.06 -8.16 -4.34
N ASP A 110 -1.25 -7.70 -3.14
CA ASP A 110 -1.83 -6.41 -2.79
C ASP A 110 -1.13 -5.80 -1.56
N PHE A 111 -1.59 -4.64 -1.13
CA PHE A 111 -1.09 -3.98 0.06
C PHE A 111 -1.35 -4.81 1.33
N GLU A 112 -2.48 -5.51 1.41
CA GLU A 112 -2.79 -6.42 2.51
C GLU A 112 -1.75 -7.53 2.65
N SER A 113 -1.14 -7.97 1.54
CA SER A 113 -0.02 -8.93 1.55
C SER A 113 1.19 -8.40 2.30
N ILE A 114 1.49 -7.10 2.15
CA ILE A 114 2.55 -6.44 2.93
C ILE A 114 2.18 -6.45 4.40
N LEU A 115 1.00 -5.97 4.74
CA LEU A 115 0.58 -5.82 6.13
C LEU A 115 0.57 -7.15 6.91
N GLU A 116 0.13 -8.23 6.27
CA GLU A 116 0.17 -9.56 6.88
C GLU A 116 1.60 -10.07 7.14
N ASN A 117 2.58 -9.62 6.35
CA ASN A 117 3.97 -10.00 6.54
C ASN A 117 4.70 -9.15 7.58
N ILE A 118 4.33 -7.88 7.72
CA ILE A 118 4.93 -6.97 8.70
C ILE A 118 4.17 -6.89 10.03
N MET A 119 3.00 -7.54 10.13
CA MET A 119 2.25 -7.65 11.39
C MET A 119 3.12 -8.32 12.45
N GLN A 120 3.13 -7.78 13.67
CA GLN A 120 3.84 -8.35 14.83
C GLN A 120 3.14 -9.60 15.36
N LYS A 121 3.16 -10.67 14.57
CA LYS A 121 2.43 -11.93 14.85
C LYS A 121 2.75 -12.51 16.23
N GLN A 122 4.02 -12.44 16.65
CA GLN A 122 4.44 -12.97 17.96
C GLN A 122 3.72 -12.28 19.13
N ASN A 123 3.50 -10.96 19.02
CA ASN A 123 2.79 -10.21 20.05
C ASN A 123 1.28 -10.45 20.02
N HIS A 124 0.74 -10.91 18.90
CA HIS A 124 -0.70 -10.96 18.63
C HIS A 124 -1.19 -12.34 18.18
N GLN A 125 -0.44 -13.41 18.47
CA GLN A 125 -0.78 -14.77 18.06
C GLN A 125 -2.20 -15.16 18.50
N ARG A 126 -2.59 -14.80 19.73
CA ARG A 126 -3.94 -15.09 20.23
C ARG A 126 -5.04 -14.46 19.37
N PHE A 127 -4.83 -13.24 18.83
CA PHE A 127 -5.80 -12.63 17.93
C PHE A 127 -5.90 -13.44 16.64
N ILE A 128 -4.76 -13.82 16.07
CA ILE A 128 -4.68 -14.59 14.82
C ILE A 128 -5.43 -15.92 14.96
N ASP A 129 -5.17 -16.64 16.04
CA ASP A 129 -5.81 -17.94 16.32
C ASP A 129 -7.33 -17.78 16.48
N CYS A 130 -7.77 -16.84 17.31
CA CYS A 130 -9.21 -16.56 17.51
C CYS A 130 -9.91 -16.12 16.21
N PHE A 131 -9.25 -15.33 15.37
CA PHE A 131 -9.84 -14.91 14.10
C PHE A 131 -9.94 -16.08 13.12
N SER A 132 -8.91 -16.92 13.06
CA SER A 132 -8.93 -18.16 12.26
C SER A 132 -10.04 -19.12 12.71
N ASP A 133 -10.25 -19.26 14.01
CA ASP A 133 -11.34 -20.09 14.53
C ASP A 133 -12.72 -19.49 14.25
N TYR A 134 -12.85 -18.16 14.28
CA TYR A 134 -14.04 -17.46 13.82
C TYR A 134 -14.35 -17.74 12.34
N GLU A 135 -13.35 -17.63 11.46
CA GLU A 135 -13.51 -17.96 10.04
C GLU A 135 -13.97 -19.41 9.81
N LYS A 136 -13.37 -20.36 10.54
CA LYS A 136 -13.76 -21.77 10.48
C LYS A 136 -15.19 -22.00 10.99
N CYS A 137 -15.57 -21.27 12.05
CA CYS A 137 -16.91 -21.39 12.66
C CYS A 137 -18.02 -20.91 11.72
N LEU A 138 -17.74 -19.93 10.85
CA LEU A 138 -18.70 -19.46 9.86
C LEU A 138 -19.10 -20.57 8.85
N GLY A 139 -18.20 -21.48 8.54
CA GLY A 139 -18.42 -22.57 7.59
C GLY A 139 -18.84 -22.04 6.20
N ASN A 140 -19.76 -22.76 5.56
CA ASN A 140 -20.25 -22.38 4.21
C ASN A 140 -21.54 -21.54 4.26
N ASP A 141 -22.08 -21.28 5.43
CA ASP A 141 -23.37 -20.57 5.60
C ASP A 141 -23.22 -19.06 5.54
N TYR A 142 -21.98 -18.58 5.66
CA TYR A 142 -21.66 -17.15 5.67
C TYR A 142 -20.48 -16.84 4.78
N HIS A 143 -20.40 -15.58 4.32
CA HIS A 143 -19.19 -15.08 3.66
C HIS A 143 -18.06 -14.95 4.67
N THR A 144 -16.93 -15.56 4.38
CA THR A 144 -15.70 -15.37 5.16
C THR A 144 -15.22 -13.92 5.00
N PRO A 145 -14.87 -13.22 6.08
CA PRO A 145 -14.28 -11.90 5.99
C PRO A 145 -13.03 -11.90 5.13
N ASP A 146 -12.89 -10.90 4.27
CA ASP A 146 -11.69 -10.74 3.48
C ASP A 146 -10.48 -10.30 4.33
N ARG A 147 -9.30 -10.27 3.71
CA ARG A 147 -8.05 -9.91 4.38
C ARG A 147 -8.07 -8.48 4.94
N LYS A 148 -8.70 -7.56 4.23
CA LYS A 148 -8.85 -6.17 4.66
C LYS A 148 -9.68 -6.08 5.94
N HIS A 149 -10.78 -6.81 6.04
CA HIS A 149 -11.57 -6.89 7.26
C HIS A 149 -10.79 -7.50 8.42
N ARG A 150 -9.97 -8.53 8.16
CA ARG A 150 -9.09 -9.12 9.19
C ARG A 150 -8.14 -8.08 9.76
N LEU A 151 -7.45 -7.33 8.91
CA LEU A 151 -6.50 -6.30 9.31
C LEU A 151 -7.19 -5.13 10.04
N HIS A 152 -8.36 -4.72 9.58
CA HIS A 152 -9.21 -3.76 10.29
C HIS A 152 -9.55 -4.26 11.69
N THR A 153 -10.06 -5.49 11.79
CA THR A 153 -10.42 -6.10 13.08
C THR A 153 -9.19 -6.22 14.00
N TYR A 154 -8.02 -6.55 13.45
CA TYR A 154 -6.76 -6.58 14.19
C TYR A 154 -6.49 -5.25 14.88
N MET A 155 -6.55 -4.14 14.15
CA MET A 155 -6.32 -2.81 14.72
C MET A 155 -7.42 -2.42 15.71
N PHE A 156 -8.69 -2.62 15.38
CA PHE A 156 -9.80 -2.27 16.28
C PHE A 156 -9.85 -3.10 17.57
N ALA A 157 -9.30 -4.31 17.57
CA ALA A 157 -9.22 -5.17 18.75
C ALA A 157 -8.18 -4.70 19.78
N GLN A 158 -7.27 -3.77 19.43
CA GLN A 158 -6.20 -3.34 20.29
C GLN A 158 -6.71 -2.51 21.48
N LYS A 159 -6.51 -3.02 22.71
CA LYS A 159 -6.94 -2.34 23.94
C LYS A 159 -6.05 -1.16 24.32
N THR A 160 -4.81 -1.15 23.85
CA THR A 160 -3.82 -0.11 24.13
C THR A 160 -4.10 1.21 23.40
N LEU A 161 -4.96 1.19 22.38
CA LEU A 161 -5.31 2.39 21.62
C LEU A 161 -6.11 3.37 22.47
N THR A 162 -5.70 4.62 22.45
CA THR A 162 -6.47 5.75 23.01
C THR A 162 -7.79 5.92 22.22
N LYS A 163 -8.75 6.63 22.82
CA LYS A 163 -10.03 6.95 22.13
C LYS A 163 -9.80 7.71 20.82
N LYS A 164 -8.82 8.62 20.79
CA LYS A 164 -8.45 9.38 19.59
C LYS A 164 -7.89 8.45 18.51
N GLN A 165 -6.87 7.65 18.82
CA GLN A 165 -6.27 6.70 17.87
C GLN A 165 -7.33 5.77 17.29
N ARG A 166 -8.21 5.22 18.14
CA ARG A 166 -9.30 4.35 17.68
C ARG A 166 -10.26 5.05 16.70
N SER A 167 -10.61 6.33 16.94
CA SER A 167 -11.45 7.08 16.01
C SER A 167 -10.77 7.40 14.67
N GLU A 168 -9.45 7.43 14.65
CA GLU A 168 -8.65 7.73 13.45
C GLU A 168 -8.32 6.49 12.60
N LEU A 169 -8.59 5.27 13.10
CA LEU A 169 -8.35 4.04 12.34
C LEU A 169 -9.17 4.00 11.04
N GLY A 170 -10.39 4.55 11.05
CA GLY A 170 -11.24 4.64 9.87
C GLY A 170 -10.68 5.52 8.75
N SER A 171 -9.79 6.47 9.09
CA SER A 171 -9.06 7.31 8.14
C SER A 171 -7.65 6.78 7.85
N GLY A 172 -7.43 5.50 7.99
CA GLY A 172 -6.18 4.85 7.59
C GLY A 172 -4.98 5.06 8.52
N LYS A 173 -5.15 5.78 9.64
CA LYS A 173 -4.05 6.02 10.59
C LYS A 173 -3.81 4.80 11.47
N TRP A 174 -3.16 3.80 10.92
CA TRP A 174 -2.94 2.50 11.55
C TRP A 174 -1.63 2.41 12.35
N LEU A 175 -1.04 3.55 12.70
CA LEU A 175 0.15 3.62 13.58
C LEU A 175 1.32 2.77 13.06
N PHE A 176 1.65 2.90 11.78
CA PHE A 176 2.69 2.08 11.15
C PHE A 176 4.09 2.27 11.76
N GLU A 177 4.32 3.37 12.45
CA GLU A 177 5.53 3.62 13.23
C GLU A 177 5.60 2.86 14.56
N ASP A 178 4.47 2.32 15.04
CA ASP A 178 4.41 1.62 16.32
C ASP A 178 4.83 0.15 16.18
N LYS A 179 6.03 -0.13 16.67
CA LYS A 179 6.62 -1.48 16.64
C LYS A 179 5.87 -2.53 17.48
N HIS A 180 4.89 -2.12 18.25
CA HIS A 180 4.00 -3.07 18.91
C HIS A 180 3.06 -3.78 17.92
N PHE A 181 2.65 -3.08 16.86
CA PHE A 181 1.73 -3.59 15.86
C PHE A 181 2.43 -4.04 14.58
N TRP A 182 3.44 -3.28 14.13
CA TRP A 182 4.05 -3.43 12.81
C TRP A 182 5.56 -3.51 12.88
N ASP A 183 6.13 -4.47 12.16
CA ASP A 183 7.56 -4.57 11.93
C ASP A 183 7.95 -3.84 10.66
N ILE A 184 8.05 -2.51 10.74
CA ILE A 184 8.37 -1.65 9.59
C ILE A 184 9.82 -1.84 9.09
N ASP A 185 10.65 -2.55 9.88
CA ASP A 185 12.04 -2.89 9.55
C ASP A 185 12.17 -4.30 8.92
N ASN A 186 11.03 -4.94 8.66
CA ASN A 186 10.96 -6.30 8.16
C ASN A 186 11.65 -6.44 6.81
N ALA A 187 12.44 -7.50 6.64
CA ALA A 187 13.12 -7.81 5.38
C ALA A 187 12.16 -7.96 4.18
N TYR A 188 10.88 -8.24 4.43
CA TYR A 188 9.86 -8.27 3.39
C TYR A 188 9.68 -6.93 2.67
N LEU A 189 10.03 -5.81 3.32
CA LEU A 189 9.98 -4.46 2.75
C LEU A 189 11.26 -4.08 1.99
N GLN A 190 12.30 -4.94 1.98
CA GLN A 190 13.57 -4.61 1.32
C GLN A 190 13.40 -4.26 -0.17
N PRO A 191 12.59 -4.97 -0.99
CA PRO A 191 12.39 -4.59 -2.39
C PRO A 191 11.80 -3.19 -2.56
N LEU A 192 10.87 -2.80 -1.69
CA LEU A 192 10.30 -1.45 -1.70
C LEU A 192 11.33 -0.40 -1.30
N LYS A 193 12.15 -0.70 -0.28
CA LYS A 193 13.23 0.19 0.16
C LYS A 193 14.24 0.45 -0.94
N ASP A 194 14.74 -0.62 -1.58
CA ASP A 194 15.72 -0.52 -2.65
C ASP A 194 15.16 0.31 -3.81
N PHE A 195 13.93 0.04 -4.23
CA PHE A 195 13.25 0.76 -5.29
C PHE A 195 13.05 2.27 -4.98
N LEU A 196 12.82 2.63 -3.74
CA LEU A 196 12.61 4.03 -3.33
C LEU A 196 13.93 4.81 -3.16
N LEU A 197 15.06 4.11 -2.99
CA LEU A 197 16.36 4.72 -2.79
C LEU A 197 17.22 4.80 -4.07
N ASP A 198 16.83 4.08 -5.15
CA ASP A 198 17.43 4.17 -6.49
C ASP A 198 17.07 5.50 -7.18
#